data_c4f20733948dc839522cd928dc267ba0
#
_entry.id   c4f20733948dc839522cd928dc267ba0
#
_cell.length_a   1.000
_cell.length_b   1.000
_cell.length_c   1.000
_cell.angle_alpha   90.00
_cell.angle_beta   90.00
_cell.angle_gamma   90.00
#
_symmetry.space_group_name_H-M   'P 1'
#
loop_
_entity.id
_entity.type
_entity.pdbx_description
1 polymer ?
#
loop_
_entity_poly.entity_id
_entity_poly.type
_entity_poly.pdbx_seq_one_letter_code
_entity_poly.pdbx_strand_id
1 'polypeptide(L)'
;LSKEPMTVNGTEIAPLDLVLQLCPPAPKFPDEIKAIIDEGLLLEEGAFLVRVEGDKGDQSVRIDCYVNAPGLVEAFEKSELSHEAYLTGQSAAVFVKMLVDDAFTESGLFVPEQLPADARQYCFQELAELDITVDEIVEKRIA
;
A
#
# COMPACT_ATOMS: atom_id res chain seq x y z
N LEU A 1 10.50 -7.11 -20.08
CA LEU A 1 10.32 -6.81 -21.50
C LEU A 1 11.65 -6.34 -22.08
N SER A 2 12.01 -6.89 -23.28
CA SER A 2 13.25 -6.52 -23.97
C SER A 2 13.16 -5.12 -24.57
N LYS A 3 14.28 -4.37 -24.48
CA LYS A 3 14.50 -3.13 -25.23
C LYS A 3 15.10 -3.39 -26.61
N GLU A 4 15.62 -4.60 -26.84
CA GLU A 4 16.20 -4.97 -28.12
C GLU A 4 15.08 -5.23 -29.13
N PRO A 5 15.16 -4.65 -30.35
CA PRO A 5 14.19 -4.91 -31.40
C PRO A 5 14.16 -6.41 -31.78
N MET A 6 12.97 -6.89 -32.10
CA MET A 6 12.74 -8.22 -32.65
C MET A 6 11.85 -8.12 -33.87
N THR A 7 12.04 -9.00 -34.83
CA THR A 7 11.21 -9.02 -36.03
C THR A 7 9.92 -9.80 -35.79
N VAL A 8 8.80 -9.11 -35.91
CA VAL A 8 7.46 -9.71 -35.84
C VAL A 8 6.75 -9.45 -37.15
N ASN A 9 6.43 -10.51 -37.91
CA ASN A 9 5.78 -10.43 -39.23
C ASN A 9 6.49 -9.45 -40.21
N GLY A 10 7.82 -9.41 -40.19
CA GLY A 10 8.63 -8.57 -41.05
C GLY A 10 8.81 -7.12 -40.59
N THR A 11 8.26 -6.74 -39.42
CA THR A 11 8.43 -5.43 -38.80
C THR A 11 9.32 -5.52 -37.57
N GLU A 12 10.30 -4.63 -37.45
CA GLU A 12 11.13 -4.52 -36.26
C GLU A 12 10.36 -3.78 -35.15
N ILE A 13 10.22 -4.43 -34.00
CA ILE A 13 9.48 -3.91 -32.85
C ILE A 13 10.33 -4.14 -31.60
N ALA A 14 10.56 -3.07 -30.82
CA ALA A 14 11.08 -3.19 -29.47
C ALA A 14 9.89 -3.45 -28.50
N PRO A 15 9.81 -4.64 -27.85
CA PRO A 15 8.64 -5.00 -27.06
C PRO A 15 8.32 -4.03 -25.92
N LEU A 16 9.34 -3.45 -25.29
CA LEU A 16 9.13 -2.45 -24.24
C LEU A 16 8.52 -1.17 -24.79
N ASP A 17 9.05 -0.67 -25.92
CA ASP A 17 8.56 0.57 -26.52
C ASP A 17 7.12 0.44 -27.00
N LEU A 18 6.77 -0.73 -27.55
CA LEU A 18 5.40 -1.02 -27.94
C LEU A 18 4.44 -1.00 -26.76
N VAL A 19 4.80 -1.66 -25.66
CA VAL A 19 3.97 -1.68 -24.46
C VAL A 19 3.82 -0.27 -23.88
N LEU A 20 4.91 0.50 -23.77
CA LEU A 20 4.84 1.87 -23.27
C LEU A 20 4.00 2.81 -24.13
N GLN A 21 3.94 2.57 -25.45
CA GLN A 21 3.08 3.34 -26.35
C GLN A 21 1.60 2.93 -26.27
N LEU A 22 1.32 1.67 -25.93
CA LEU A 22 -0.05 1.16 -25.82
C LEU A 22 -0.65 1.34 -24.41
N CYS A 23 0.19 1.47 -23.39
CA CYS A 23 -0.29 1.75 -22.04
C CYS A 23 -0.71 3.22 -21.90
N PRO A 24 -1.94 3.52 -21.49
CA PRO A 24 -2.32 4.88 -21.18
C PRO A 24 -1.49 5.41 -20.00
N PRO A 25 -1.23 6.71 -19.92
CA PRO A 25 -0.58 7.30 -18.77
C PRO A 25 -1.43 7.06 -17.50
N ALA A 26 -0.76 6.82 -16.37
CA ALA A 26 -1.46 6.73 -15.11
C ALA A 26 -2.15 8.06 -14.76
N PRO A 27 -3.39 8.05 -14.25
CA PRO A 27 -4.08 9.25 -13.83
C PRO A 27 -3.32 9.93 -12.69
N LYS A 28 -3.23 11.26 -12.72
CA LYS A 28 -2.48 12.06 -11.75
C LYS A 28 -3.33 13.08 -11.03
N PHE A 29 -4.46 13.45 -11.63
CA PHE A 29 -5.33 14.50 -11.12
C PHE A 29 -6.72 13.94 -10.79
N PRO A 30 -7.46 14.58 -9.86
CA PRO A 30 -8.77 14.09 -9.45
C PRO A 30 -9.79 13.90 -10.58
N ASP A 31 -9.81 14.77 -11.56
CA ASP A 31 -10.68 14.69 -12.74
C ASP A 31 -10.35 13.48 -13.64
N GLU A 32 -9.08 13.14 -13.77
CA GLU A 32 -8.61 11.95 -14.50
C GLU A 32 -9.00 10.66 -13.74
N ILE A 33 -8.84 10.64 -12.42
CA ILE A 33 -9.23 9.51 -11.57
C ILE A 33 -10.75 9.34 -11.63
N LYS A 34 -11.50 10.43 -11.52
CA LYS A 34 -12.96 10.39 -11.60
C LYS A 34 -13.45 9.85 -12.94
N ALA A 35 -12.84 10.26 -14.06
CA ALA A 35 -13.20 9.77 -15.38
C ALA A 35 -13.05 8.24 -15.48
N ILE A 36 -11.96 7.67 -14.93
CA ILE A 36 -11.71 6.22 -14.92
C ILE A 36 -12.75 5.49 -14.05
N ILE A 37 -13.14 6.07 -12.91
CA ILE A 37 -14.18 5.54 -12.04
C ILE A 37 -15.54 5.54 -12.76
N ASP A 38 -15.92 6.68 -13.34
CA ASP A 38 -17.21 6.85 -14.03
C ASP A 38 -17.35 5.93 -15.25
N GLU A 39 -16.25 5.66 -15.95
CA GLU A 39 -16.21 4.75 -17.10
C GLU A 39 -16.12 3.27 -16.69
N GLY A 40 -15.89 2.96 -15.42
CA GLY A 40 -15.74 1.59 -14.92
C GLY A 40 -14.51 0.86 -15.49
N LEU A 41 -13.48 1.59 -15.90
CA LEU A 41 -12.28 1.04 -16.54
C LEU A 41 -11.29 0.44 -15.54
N LEU A 42 -11.39 0.81 -14.27
CA LEU A 42 -10.47 0.35 -13.22
C LEU A 42 -11.26 -0.11 -11.99
N LEU A 43 -11.00 -1.35 -11.59
CA LEU A 43 -11.31 -1.84 -10.25
C LEU A 43 -9.98 -1.95 -9.52
N GLU A 44 -9.78 -1.12 -8.52
CA GLU A 44 -8.58 -1.16 -7.68
C GLU A 44 -8.99 -1.60 -6.27
N GLU A 45 -8.69 -2.85 -5.96
CA GLU A 45 -8.75 -3.41 -4.62
C GLU A 45 -7.36 -3.92 -4.28
N GLY A 46 -6.74 -3.33 -3.28
CA GLY A 46 -5.41 -3.72 -2.82
C GLY A 46 -5.49 -4.80 -1.75
N ALA A 47 -4.64 -5.82 -1.85
CA ALA A 47 -4.34 -6.72 -0.76
C ALA A 47 -2.89 -6.53 -0.35
N PHE A 48 -2.65 -6.07 0.88
CA PHE A 48 -1.31 -5.94 1.43
C PHE A 48 -1.15 -6.93 2.57
N LEU A 49 -0.28 -7.91 2.37
CA LEU A 49 -0.01 -8.99 3.32
C LEU A 49 1.45 -8.98 3.74
N VAL A 50 1.69 -8.92 5.03
CA VAL A 50 3.00 -9.21 5.63
C VAL A 50 2.92 -10.56 6.33
N ARG A 51 3.75 -11.52 5.92
CA ARG A 51 3.85 -12.86 6.52
C ARG A 51 5.19 -13.03 7.20
N VAL A 52 5.14 -13.49 8.44
CA VAL A 52 6.31 -13.87 9.21
C VAL A 52 6.17 -15.33 9.64
N GLU A 53 7.17 -16.14 9.33
CA GLU A 53 7.23 -17.55 9.72
C GLU A 53 8.53 -17.81 10.50
N GLY A 54 8.44 -18.59 11.56
CA GLY A 54 9.60 -18.93 12.39
C GLY A 54 9.25 -19.78 13.61
N ASP A 55 10.27 -20.09 14.37
CA ASP A 55 10.11 -20.86 15.60
C ASP A 55 10.17 -19.94 16.82
N LYS A 56 9.22 -20.13 17.75
CA LYS A 56 9.17 -19.45 19.05
C LYS A 56 9.18 -20.50 20.16
N GLY A 57 10.37 -20.76 20.73
CA GLY A 57 10.58 -21.91 21.57
C GLY A 57 10.43 -23.20 20.79
N ASP A 58 9.59 -24.12 21.26
CA ASP A 58 9.34 -25.41 20.61
C ASP A 58 8.14 -25.40 19.65
N GLN A 59 7.62 -24.22 19.31
CA GLN A 59 6.46 -24.05 18.44
C GLN A 59 6.81 -23.35 17.14
N SER A 60 6.42 -23.94 16.02
CA SER A 60 6.43 -23.22 14.73
C SER A 60 5.24 -22.28 14.65
N VAL A 61 5.49 -21.02 14.36
CA VAL A 61 4.50 -19.93 14.35
C VAL A 61 4.52 -19.25 13.01
N ARG A 62 3.33 -19.00 12.45
CA ARG A 62 3.10 -18.12 11.30
C ARG A 62 2.19 -16.99 11.74
N ILE A 63 2.58 -15.77 11.39
CA ILE A 63 1.80 -14.56 11.63
C ILE A 63 1.55 -13.92 10.27
N ASP A 64 0.29 -13.74 9.94
CA ASP A 64 -0.17 -13.03 8.75
C ASP A 64 -0.84 -11.72 9.17
N CYS A 65 -0.29 -10.58 8.73
CA CYS A 65 -0.87 -9.26 8.94
C CYS A 65 -1.45 -8.76 7.62
N TYR A 66 -2.76 -8.56 7.57
CA TYR A 66 -3.48 -8.01 6.43
C TYR A 66 -3.78 -6.54 6.69
N VAL A 67 -3.33 -5.67 5.78
CA VAL A 67 -3.69 -4.25 5.81
C VAL A 67 -4.96 -4.07 5.00
N ASN A 68 -6.01 -3.55 5.65
CA ASN A 68 -7.27 -3.16 5.02
C ASN A 68 -7.27 -1.64 4.85
N ALA A 69 -7.70 -1.16 3.70
CA ALA A 69 -7.82 0.25 3.39
C ALA A 69 -8.98 0.48 2.42
N PRO A 70 -9.53 1.71 2.33
CA PRO A 70 -10.57 2.05 1.37
C PRO A 70 -10.16 1.70 -0.07
N GLY A 71 -11.04 1.05 -0.84
CA GLY A 71 -10.83 0.81 -2.27
C GLY A 71 -10.87 2.10 -3.09
N LEU A 72 -10.69 1.99 -4.42
CA LEU A 72 -10.59 3.17 -5.31
C LEU A 72 -11.74 4.15 -5.15
N VAL A 73 -12.98 3.67 -5.23
CA VAL A 73 -14.18 4.54 -5.17
C VAL A 73 -14.28 5.22 -3.81
N GLU A 74 -14.14 4.46 -2.74
CA GLU A 74 -14.23 4.98 -1.37
C GLU A 74 -13.10 5.95 -1.04
N ALA A 75 -11.86 5.65 -1.45
CA ALA A 75 -10.72 6.55 -1.28
C ALA A 75 -10.94 7.87 -2.04
N PHE A 76 -11.48 7.78 -3.26
CA PHE A 76 -11.80 8.96 -4.06
C PHE A 76 -12.90 9.81 -3.42
N GLU A 77 -13.99 9.20 -2.93
CA GLU A 77 -15.06 9.91 -2.23
C GLU A 77 -14.58 10.63 -0.97
N LYS A 78 -13.60 10.05 -0.26
CA LYS A 78 -13.03 10.64 0.97
C LYS A 78 -12.04 11.77 0.72
N SER A 79 -11.25 11.70 -0.35
CA SER A 79 -10.07 12.54 -0.49
C SER A 79 -9.69 12.91 -1.93
N GLU A 80 -10.46 12.48 -2.93
CA GLU A 80 -10.16 12.66 -4.37
C GLU A 80 -8.84 12.00 -4.79
N LEU A 81 -8.39 10.96 -4.06
CA LEU A 81 -7.18 10.21 -4.31
C LEU A 81 -7.50 8.78 -4.81
N SER A 82 -6.55 8.15 -5.50
CA SER A 82 -6.60 6.70 -5.75
C SER A 82 -6.37 5.91 -4.46
N HIS A 83 -6.72 4.62 -4.45
CA HIS A 83 -6.47 3.73 -3.31
C HIS A 83 -5.01 3.77 -2.82
N GLU A 84 -4.05 3.63 -3.73
CA GLU A 84 -2.62 3.63 -3.39
C GLU A 84 -2.15 4.99 -2.85
N ALA A 85 -2.60 6.09 -3.47
CA ALA A 85 -2.26 7.44 -3.02
C ALA A 85 -2.89 7.75 -1.66
N TYR A 86 -4.12 7.26 -1.41
CA TYR A 86 -4.78 7.37 -0.11
C TYR A 86 -3.97 6.66 0.97
N LEU A 87 -3.70 5.37 0.80
CA LEU A 87 -2.97 4.56 1.78
C LEU A 87 -1.60 5.17 2.10
N THR A 88 -0.84 5.53 1.08
CA THR A 88 0.51 6.10 1.25
C THR A 88 0.47 7.49 1.88
N GLY A 89 -0.39 8.37 1.38
CA GLY A 89 -0.50 9.75 1.83
C GLY A 89 -1.02 9.86 3.27
N GLN A 90 -2.06 9.13 3.62
CA GLN A 90 -2.64 9.13 4.97
C GLN A 90 -1.67 8.51 5.99
N SER A 91 -0.97 7.44 5.64
CA SER A 91 0.06 6.89 6.51
C SER A 91 1.18 7.89 6.80
N ALA A 92 1.63 8.63 5.79
CA ALA A 92 2.62 9.69 5.98
C ALA A 92 2.08 10.84 6.84
N ALA A 93 0.82 11.24 6.65
CA ALA A 93 0.18 12.29 7.44
C ALA A 93 0.04 11.90 8.93
N VAL A 94 -0.27 10.64 9.22
CA VAL A 94 -0.29 10.13 10.60
C VAL A 94 1.08 10.24 11.26
N PHE A 95 2.18 9.91 10.56
CA PHE A 95 3.52 10.11 11.10
C PHE A 95 3.83 11.58 11.39
N VAL A 96 3.41 12.51 10.52
CA VAL A 96 3.54 13.95 10.78
C VAL A 96 2.71 14.35 12.01
N LYS A 97 1.48 13.85 12.15
CA LYS A 97 0.65 14.09 13.32
C LYS A 97 1.31 13.59 14.60
N MET A 98 1.90 12.40 14.59
CA MET A 98 2.62 11.85 15.73
C MET A 98 3.77 12.76 16.19
N LEU A 99 4.48 13.41 15.26
CA LEU A 99 5.52 14.39 15.58
C LEU A 99 4.95 15.66 16.20
N VAL A 100 3.81 16.13 15.71
CA VAL A 100 3.14 17.34 16.23
C VAL A 100 2.58 17.12 17.63
N ASP A 101 2.09 15.92 17.88
CA ASP A 101 1.45 15.53 19.15
C ASP A 101 2.49 14.99 20.18
N ASP A 102 3.78 15.07 19.88
CA ASP A 102 4.88 14.55 20.72
C ASP A 102 4.64 13.08 21.15
N ALA A 103 4.07 12.26 20.23
CA ALA A 103 3.76 10.87 20.51
C ALA A 103 5.01 9.99 20.73
N PHE A 104 6.19 10.50 20.38
CA PHE A 104 7.49 9.88 20.65
C PHE A 104 8.58 10.96 20.71
N THR A 105 9.70 10.61 21.35
CA THR A 105 10.83 11.54 21.58
C THR A 105 12.11 11.14 20.83
N GLU A 106 12.08 10.04 20.10
CA GLU A 106 13.20 9.54 19.30
C GLU A 106 13.60 10.55 18.23
N SER A 107 14.88 10.68 18.02
CA SER A 107 15.45 11.59 17.04
C SER A 107 16.50 10.90 16.17
N GLY A 108 16.71 11.40 14.96
CA GLY A 108 17.65 10.83 14.00
C GLY A 108 16.95 9.91 12.99
N LEU A 109 17.69 8.96 12.43
CA LEU A 109 17.19 7.98 11.48
C LEU A 109 16.82 6.69 12.23
N PHE A 110 15.57 6.29 12.16
CA PHE A 110 15.07 5.06 12.76
C PHE A 110 13.95 4.45 11.90
N VAL A 111 13.59 3.21 12.17
CA VAL A 111 12.46 2.53 11.53
C VAL A 111 11.26 2.50 12.50
N PRO A 112 10.02 2.48 12.00
CA PRO A 112 8.81 2.53 12.85
C PRO A 112 8.76 1.46 13.94
N GLU A 113 9.35 0.28 13.70
CA GLU A 113 9.41 -0.82 14.65
C GLU A 113 10.26 -0.51 15.89
N GLN A 114 11.14 0.49 15.83
CA GLN A 114 11.95 0.94 16.96
C GLN A 114 11.20 1.91 17.88
N LEU A 115 10.05 2.43 17.44
CA LEU A 115 9.22 3.29 18.27
C LEU A 115 8.69 2.55 19.51
N PRO A 116 8.49 3.24 20.64
CA PRO A 116 7.81 2.70 21.83
C PRO A 116 6.46 2.06 21.51
N ALA A 117 6.03 1.12 22.32
CA ALA A 117 4.80 0.38 22.07
C ALA A 117 3.55 1.28 22.07
N ASP A 118 3.51 2.27 22.94
CA ASP A 118 2.44 3.28 23.02
C ASP A 118 2.39 4.18 21.80
N ALA A 119 3.54 4.61 21.29
CA ALA A 119 3.63 5.37 20.04
C ALA A 119 3.14 4.55 18.83
N ARG A 120 3.51 3.26 18.75
CA ARG A 120 2.99 2.37 17.71
C ARG A 120 1.48 2.16 17.84
N GLN A 121 0.97 2.00 19.07
CA GLN A 121 -0.46 1.87 19.30
C GLN A 121 -1.21 3.15 18.90
N TYR A 122 -0.67 4.32 19.22
CA TYR A 122 -1.20 5.60 18.76
C TYR A 122 -1.28 5.66 17.23
N CYS A 123 -0.22 5.27 16.53
CA CYS A 123 -0.20 5.21 15.07
C CYS A 123 -1.36 4.35 14.52
N PHE A 124 -1.56 3.13 15.04
CA PHE A 124 -2.66 2.27 14.60
C PHE A 124 -4.04 2.84 14.91
N GLN A 125 -4.21 3.55 16.02
CA GLN A 125 -5.46 4.23 16.34
C GLN A 125 -5.77 5.35 15.34
N GLU A 126 -4.80 6.17 15.01
CA GLU A 126 -4.96 7.25 14.04
C GLU A 126 -5.21 6.73 12.61
N LEU A 127 -4.56 5.63 12.23
CA LEU A 127 -4.81 4.96 10.96
C LEU A 127 -6.24 4.39 10.90
N ALA A 128 -6.72 3.82 12.00
CA ALA A 128 -8.08 3.26 12.06
C ALA A 128 -9.18 4.34 11.90
N GLU A 129 -8.95 5.57 12.36
CA GLU A 129 -9.85 6.71 12.13
C GLU A 129 -9.95 7.08 10.63
N LEU A 130 -8.99 6.61 9.84
CA LEU A 130 -8.93 6.79 8.38
C LEU A 130 -9.33 5.51 7.63
N ASP A 131 -9.97 4.55 8.30
CA ASP A 131 -10.34 3.23 7.77
C ASP A 131 -9.14 2.42 7.23
N ILE A 132 -7.94 2.68 7.77
CA ILE A 132 -6.74 1.88 7.52
C ILE A 132 -6.50 1.01 8.75
N THR A 133 -6.78 -0.29 8.63
CA THR A 133 -6.67 -1.24 9.74
C THR A 133 -5.76 -2.41 9.41
N VAL A 134 -5.29 -3.12 10.45
CA VAL A 134 -4.47 -4.32 10.30
C VAL A 134 -5.11 -5.47 11.04
N ASP A 135 -5.43 -6.55 10.32
CA ASP A 135 -5.87 -7.81 10.88
C ASP A 135 -4.67 -8.74 11.06
N GLU A 136 -4.49 -9.29 12.27
CA GLU A 136 -3.45 -10.26 12.57
C GLU A 136 -4.05 -11.66 12.70
N ILE A 137 -3.53 -12.63 11.95
CA ILE A 137 -3.85 -14.05 12.06
C ILE A 137 -2.62 -14.80 12.52
N VAL A 138 -2.72 -15.47 13.67
CA VAL A 138 -1.63 -16.25 14.26
C VAL A 138 -1.95 -17.73 14.16
N GLU A 139 -1.16 -18.48 13.41
CA GLU A 139 -1.22 -19.94 13.34
C GLU A 139 -0.06 -20.53 14.14
N LYS A 140 -0.39 -21.48 15.03
CA LYS A 140 0.60 -22.23 15.82
C LYS A 140 0.45 -23.71 15.53
N ARG A 141 1.53 -24.38 15.17
CA ARG A 141 1.55 -25.84 15.08
C ARG A 141 1.90 -26.38 16.47
N ILE A 142 0.97 -27.15 17.03
CA ILE A 142 1.19 -27.94 18.24
C ILE A 142 1.73 -29.28 17.77
N ALA A 143 2.94 -29.64 18.17
CA ALA A 143 3.58 -30.92 17.84
C ALA A 143 2.90 -32.09 18.54
#